data_25153ba27efa84429b81bce931d3b87f
#
_entry.id   25153ba27efa84429b81bce931d3b87f
#
_cell.length_a   1.000
_cell.length_b   1.000
_cell.length_c   1.000
_cell.angle_alpha   90.00
_cell.angle_beta   90.00
_cell.angle_gamma   90.00
#
_symmetry.space_group_name_H-M   'P 1'
#
loop_
_entity.id
_entity.type
_entity.pdbx_description
1 polymer ?
#
loop_
_entity_poly.entity_id
_entity_poly.type
_entity_poly.pdbx_seq_one_letter_code
_entity_poly.pdbx_strand_id
1 'polypeptide(L)'
;MSIASPLAGALQSLYVQRSGQVQPGDPLFALENTSESAARDEAERRFTQARANLEDAKKGKRPSEIESIEAQLKQAQVALRLSEKEFARQDALIRLPYATAEQDFDRARSTRDQDRGRVAQLEADLRTAQLGSRSDQIAAVEADVRALEAALAKAEWDLAQKRQRAPQSALVFDTLYRVGEWVAAGRPVVTLLPPQNVKVRAFVPQTQIGT
;
A
#
# COMPACT_ATOMS: atom_id res chain seq x y z
N MET A 1 -23.82 -8.45 -30.94
CA MET A 1 -22.75 -8.43 -29.92
C MET A 1 -23.34 -8.96 -28.63
N SER A 2 -22.67 -9.92 -27.99
CA SER A 2 -23.19 -10.56 -26.77
C SER A 2 -22.41 -10.03 -25.57
N ILE A 3 -23.11 -9.65 -24.51
CA ILE A 3 -22.52 -9.14 -23.26
C ILE A 3 -22.64 -10.22 -22.19
N ALA A 4 -21.49 -10.57 -21.61
CA ALA A 4 -21.35 -11.59 -20.59
C ALA A 4 -20.48 -11.04 -19.45
N SER A 5 -20.65 -11.57 -18.24
CA SER A 5 -19.71 -11.37 -17.16
C SER A 5 -18.63 -12.47 -17.19
N PRO A 6 -17.35 -12.16 -16.96
CA PRO A 6 -16.31 -13.16 -16.81
C PRO A 6 -16.44 -13.96 -15.50
N LEU A 7 -17.28 -13.51 -14.56
CA LEU A 7 -17.56 -14.16 -13.28
C LEU A 7 -18.98 -14.71 -13.24
N ALA A 8 -19.15 -15.86 -12.60
CA ALA A 8 -20.45 -16.47 -12.38
C ALA A 8 -21.20 -15.82 -11.21
N GLY A 9 -22.53 -15.95 -11.19
CA GLY A 9 -23.36 -15.47 -10.07
C GLY A 9 -24.86 -15.50 -10.40
N ALA A 10 -25.71 -15.35 -9.41
CA ALA A 10 -27.13 -15.17 -9.63
C ALA A 10 -27.39 -13.78 -10.26
N LEU A 11 -28.30 -13.70 -11.24
CA LEU A 11 -28.71 -12.43 -11.83
C LEU A 11 -29.55 -11.66 -10.80
N GLN A 12 -28.95 -10.62 -10.22
CA GLN A 12 -29.61 -9.81 -9.20
C GLN A 12 -30.55 -8.77 -9.81
N SER A 13 -30.13 -8.13 -10.90
CA SER A 13 -30.90 -7.08 -11.56
C SER A 13 -30.66 -7.08 -13.08
N LEU A 14 -31.71 -6.83 -13.83
CA LEU A 14 -31.70 -6.62 -15.26
C LEU A 14 -32.30 -5.22 -15.53
N TYR A 15 -31.49 -4.31 -16.07
CA TYR A 15 -31.86 -2.89 -16.24
C TYR A 15 -32.43 -2.59 -17.63
N VAL A 16 -32.37 -3.54 -18.53
CA VAL A 16 -32.77 -3.37 -19.93
C VAL A 16 -33.85 -4.38 -20.32
N GLN A 17 -34.67 -4.00 -21.29
CA GLN A 17 -35.70 -4.83 -21.89
C GLN A 17 -35.42 -5.01 -23.38
N ARG A 18 -35.95 -6.10 -23.95
CA ARG A 18 -35.91 -6.34 -25.40
C ARG A 18 -36.48 -5.15 -26.17
N SER A 19 -35.87 -4.79 -27.29
CA SER A 19 -36.18 -3.63 -28.13
C SER A 19 -35.88 -2.25 -27.49
N GLY A 20 -35.30 -2.20 -26.29
CA GLY A 20 -34.80 -0.95 -25.69
C GLY A 20 -33.54 -0.44 -26.37
N GLN A 21 -33.32 0.84 -26.36
CA GLN A 21 -32.08 1.45 -26.82
C GLN A 21 -31.16 1.73 -25.60
N VAL A 22 -29.88 1.54 -25.77
CA VAL A 22 -28.84 1.82 -24.76
C VAL A 22 -27.76 2.69 -25.35
N GLN A 23 -27.15 3.51 -24.46
CA GLN A 23 -26.02 4.36 -24.78
C GLN A 23 -24.75 3.81 -24.09
N PRO A 24 -23.53 4.22 -24.49
CA PRO A 24 -22.32 3.85 -23.84
C PRO A 24 -22.36 4.17 -22.33
N GLY A 25 -22.04 3.20 -21.48
CA GLY A 25 -22.07 3.35 -20.03
C GLY A 25 -23.39 3.02 -19.35
N ASP A 26 -24.50 2.87 -20.08
CA ASP A 26 -25.78 2.46 -19.49
C ASP A 26 -25.68 1.10 -18.80
N PRO A 27 -26.28 0.93 -17.61
CA PRO A 27 -26.27 -0.34 -16.92
C PRO A 27 -27.11 -1.36 -17.68
N LEU A 28 -26.57 -2.57 -17.88
CA LEU A 28 -27.28 -3.66 -18.55
C LEU A 28 -27.82 -4.67 -17.53
N PHE A 29 -26.95 -5.19 -16.70
CA PHE A 29 -27.32 -6.13 -15.63
C PHE A 29 -26.32 -6.12 -14.50
N ALA A 30 -26.72 -6.64 -13.34
CA ALA A 30 -25.88 -6.87 -12.19
C ALA A 30 -26.07 -8.30 -11.68
N LEU A 31 -24.95 -8.97 -11.40
CA LEU A 31 -24.92 -10.24 -10.69
C LEU A 31 -24.81 -9.97 -9.19
N GLU A 32 -25.21 -10.94 -8.37
CA GLU A 32 -24.99 -10.95 -6.95
C GLU A 32 -23.49 -10.79 -6.66
N ASN A 33 -23.12 -9.89 -5.73
CA ASN A 33 -21.75 -9.43 -5.52
C ASN A 33 -21.34 -9.33 -4.05
N THR A 34 -22.09 -9.91 -3.13
CA THR A 34 -21.84 -9.84 -1.68
C THR A 34 -20.43 -10.38 -1.34
N SER A 35 -20.07 -11.50 -1.97
CA SER A 35 -18.77 -12.15 -1.74
C SER A 35 -17.61 -11.30 -2.28
N GLU A 36 -17.75 -10.72 -3.47
CA GLU A 36 -16.72 -9.87 -4.08
C GLU A 36 -16.61 -8.52 -3.34
N SER A 37 -17.72 -7.99 -2.85
CA SER A 37 -17.70 -6.79 -1.99
C SER A 37 -16.95 -7.06 -0.69
N ALA A 38 -17.23 -8.17 -0.02
CA ALA A 38 -16.53 -8.57 1.20
C ALA A 38 -15.03 -8.82 0.96
N ALA A 39 -14.68 -9.46 -0.17
CA ALA A 39 -13.29 -9.71 -0.54
C ALA A 39 -12.53 -8.40 -0.82
N ARG A 40 -13.16 -7.42 -1.49
CA ARG A 40 -12.58 -6.10 -1.72
C ARG A 40 -12.35 -5.37 -0.40
N ASP A 41 -13.33 -5.37 0.51
CA ASP A 41 -13.22 -4.72 1.82
C ASP A 41 -12.14 -5.37 2.69
N GLU A 42 -11.95 -6.67 2.59
CA GLU A 42 -10.86 -7.38 3.27
C GLU A 42 -9.49 -6.98 2.69
N ALA A 43 -9.35 -6.96 1.36
CA ALA A 43 -8.12 -6.56 0.69
C ALA A 43 -7.75 -5.10 1.01
N GLU A 44 -8.72 -4.19 1.05
CA GLU A 44 -8.53 -2.79 1.41
C GLU A 44 -8.01 -2.63 2.85
N ARG A 45 -8.60 -3.37 3.81
CA ARG A 45 -8.13 -3.36 5.21
C ARG A 45 -6.69 -3.88 5.32
N ARG A 46 -6.35 -4.97 4.62
CA ARG A 46 -5.00 -5.53 4.63
C ARG A 46 -3.97 -4.56 4.02
N PHE A 47 -4.32 -3.93 2.90
CA PHE A 47 -3.49 -2.92 2.26
C PHE A 47 -3.27 -1.70 3.18
N THR A 48 -4.32 -1.19 3.81
CA THR A 48 -4.24 -0.07 4.75
C THR A 48 -3.35 -0.40 5.95
N GLN A 49 -3.47 -1.62 6.50
CA GLN A 49 -2.62 -2.09 7.58
C GLN A 49 -1.15 -2.18 7.16
N ALA A 50 -0.87 -2.73 5.98
CA ALA A 50 0.50 -2.84 5.48
C ALA A 50 1.13 -1.45 5.25
N ARG A 51 0.37 -0.49 4.73
CA ARG A 51 0.84 0.91 4.62
C ARG A 51 1.17 1.52 5.98
N ALA A 52 0.33 1.30 6.99
CA ALA A 52 0.61 1.78 8.34
C ALA A 52 1.88 1.14 8.92
N ASN A 53 2.10 -0.15 8.70
CA ASN A 53 3.31 -0.86 9.10
C ASN A 53 4.56 -0.31 8.37
N LEU A 54 4.45 0.04 7.09
CA LEU A 54 5.54 0.66 6.33
C LEU A 54 5.90 2.03 6.89
N GLU A 55 4.91 2.86 7.17
CA GLU A 55 5.14 4.17 7.79
C GLU A 55 5.78 4.05 9.18
N ASP A 56 5.39 3.03 9.96
CA ASP A 56 6.00 2.76 11.26
C ASP A 56 7.45 2.25 11.10
N ALA A 57 7.70 1.36 10.15
CA ALA A 57 9.05 0.86 9.86
C ALA A 57 10.03 1.95 9.40
N LYS A 58 9.53 3.00 8.73
CA LYS A 58 10.33 4.17 8.31
C LYS A 58 10.65 5.13 9.45
N LYS A 59 9.91 5.07 10.56
CA LYS A 59 10.15 5.92 11.73
C LYS A 59 11.29 5.34 12.57
N GLY A 60 12.06 6.23 13.20
CA GLY A 60 12.98 5.87 14.28
C GLY A 60 12.21 5.54 15.57
N LYS A 61 12.94 5.48 16.67
CA LYS A 61 12.33 5.33 18.00
C LYS A 61 11.35 6.46 18.31
N ARG A 62 10.47 6.21 19.27
CA ARG A 62 9.49 7.22 19.72
C ARG A 62 10.20 8.49 20.20
N PRO A 63 9.62 9.68 19.99
CA PRO A 63 10.22 10.94 20.42
C PRO A 63 10.64 10.95 21.88
N SER A 64 9.85 10.39 22.79
CA SER A 64 10.17 10.29 24.22
C SER A 64 11.40 9.41 24.51
N GLU A 65 11.66 8.37 23.71
CA GLU A 65 12.86 7.55 23.85
C GLU A 65 14.10 8.31 23.36
N ILE A 66 13.97 9.08 22.28
CA ILE A 66 15.02 9.94 21.76
C ILE A 66 15.37 11.01 22.77
N GLU A 67 14.37 11.71 23.33
CA GLU A 67 14.57 12.71 24.40
C GLU A 67 15.29 12.15 25.63
N SER A 68 14.95 10.91 26.02
CA SER A 68 15.66 10.21 27.12
C SER A 68 17.13 10.00 26.82
N ILE A 69 17.47 9.58 25.59
CA ILE A 69 18.87 9.40 25.18
C ILE A 69 19.60 10.74 25.11
N GLU A 70 18.94 11.78 24.58
CA GLU A 70 19.50 13.15 24.54
C GLU A 70 19.77 13.72 25.93
N ALA A 71 18.89 13.48 26.89
CA ALA A 71 19.11 13.88 28.29
C ALA A 71 20.32 13.17 28.91
N GLN A 72 20.46 11.86 28.65
CA GLN A 72 21.63 11.10 29.11
C GLN A 72 22.93 11.56 28.44
N LEU A 73 22.88 11.87 27.14
CA LEU A 73 24.03 12.41 26.41
C LEU A 73 24.46 13.75 26.99
N LYS A 74 23.52 14.64 27.24
CA LYS A 74 23.78 15.92 27.88
C LYS A 74 24.44 15.80 29.26
N GLN A 75 23.97 14.83 30.07
CA GLN A 75 24.57 14.53 31.37
C GLN A 75 26.00 14.02 31.21
N ALA A 76 26.25 13.09 30.29
CA ALA A 76 27.58 12.57 30.02
C ALA A 76 28.54 13.62 29.50
N GLN A 77 28.08 14.55 28.67
CA GLN A 77 28.87 15.68 28.18
C GLN A 77 29.27 16.67 29.32
N VAL A 78 28.39 16.83 30.32
CA VAL A 78 28.74 17.62 31.52
C VAL A 78 29.81 16.92 32.35
N ALA A 79 29.69 15.60 32.54
CA ALA A 79 30.70 14.81 33.24
C ALA A 79 32.06 14.86 32.53
N LEU A 80 32.06 14.68 31.19
CA LEU A 80 33.28 14.77 30.39
C LEU A 80 33.97 16.13 30.54
N ARG A 81 33.21 17.23 30.46
CA ARG A 81 33.78 18.58 30.65
C ARG A 81 34.39 18.76 32.01
N LEU A 82 33.85 18.10 33.07
CA LEU A 82 34.42 18.16 34.40
C LEU A 82 35.72 17.36 34.46
N SER A 83 35.74 16.14 33.97
CA SER A 83 36.93 15.27 33.96
C SER A 83 38.05 15.80 33.04
N GLU A 84 37.70 16.50 31.93
CA GLU A 84 38.68 17.20 31.11
C GLU A 84 39.37 18.38 31.85
N LYS A 85 38.60 19.14 32.63
CA LYS A 85 39.17 20.20 33.46
C LYS A 85 40.08 19.64 34.56
N GLU A 86 39.67 18.57 35.19
CA GLU A 86 40.49 17.90 36.21
C GLU A 86 41.77 17.32 35.61
N PHE A 87 41.67 16.64 34.48
CA PHE A 87 42.82 16.12 33.74
C PHE A 87 43.80 17.24 33.39
N ALA A 88 43.28 18.39 32.82
CA ALA A 88 44.13 19.53 32.48
C ALA A 88 44.82 20.15 33.70
N ARG A 89 44.15 20.13 34.89
CA ARG A 89 44.76 20.58 36.16
C ARG A 89 45.90 19.66 36.58
N GLN A 90 45.68 18.34 36.53
CA GLN A 90 46.70 17.35 36.93
C GLN A 90 47.87 17.34 35.91
N ASP A 91 47.60 17.49 34.61
CA ASP A 91 48.64 17.61 33.57
C ASP A 91 49.53 18.83 33.78
N ALA A 92 48.97 19.96 34.25
CA ALA A 92 49.74 21.14 34.58
C ALA A 92 50.59 20.95 35.86
N LEU A 93 50.05 20.24 36.88
CA LEU A 93 50.76 19.97 38.11
C LEU A 93 51.92 19.02 37.93
N ILE A 94 51.77 17.92 37.16
CA ILE A 94 52.84 16.93 36.94
C ILE A 94 54.04 17.49 36.20
N ARG A 95 53.90 18.62 35.50
CA ARG A 95 54.98 19.32 34.79
C ARG A 95 55.81 20.23 35.69
N LEU A 96 55.38 20.38 36.95
CA LEU A 96 56.15 21.17 37.92
C LEU A 96 57.30 20.39 38.50
N PRO A 97 58.47 21.01 38.86
CA PRO A 97 59.54 20.35 39.54
C PRO A 97 59.06 19.82 40.89
N TYR A 98 59.42 18.56 41.22
CA TYR A 98 59.03 17.86 42.46
C TYR A 98 57.57 17.41 42.55
N ALA A 99 56.89 17.20 41.44
CA ALA A 99 55.54 16.65 41.43
C ALA A 99 55.50 15.17 41.87
N THR A 100 54.73 14.85 42.91
CA THR A 100 54.47 13.50 43.40
C THR A 100 53.10 12.96 42.94
N ALA A 101 52.53 13.59 41.90
CA ALA A 101 51.09 13.44 41.51
C ALA A 101 50.87 12.48 40.35
N GLU A 102 51.78 11.52 40.08
CA GLU A 102 51.66 10.59 38.96
C GLU A 102 50.40 9.74 39.05
N GLN A 103 50.06 9.24 40.25
CA GLN A 103 48.87 8.47 40.49
C GLN A 103 47.56 9.24 40.27
N ASP A 104 47.54 10.52 40.66
CA ASP A 104 46.36 11.38 40.46
C ASP A 104 46.19 11.78 39.01
N PHE A 105 47.29 11.99 38.28
CA PHE A 105 47.27 12.18 36.85
C PHE A 105 46.72 10.98 36.11
N ASP A 106 47.19 9.76 36.42
CA ASP A 106 46.70 8.53 35.79
C ASP A 106 45.21 8.31 36.09
N ARG A 107 44.76 8.59 37.31
CA ARG A 107 43.34 8.53 37.68
C ARG A 107 42.51 9.57 36.89
N ALA A 108 42.96 10.79 36.83
CA ALA A 108 42.26 11.83 36.08
C ALA A 108 42.18 11.50 34.57
N ARG A 109 43.27 10.96 34.01
CA ARG A 109 43.31 10.46 32.62
C ARG A 109 42.31 9.36 32.39
N SER A 110 42.31 8.34 33.27
CA SER A 110 41.39 7.20 33.14
C SER A 110 39.92 7.65 33.23
N THR A 111 39.57 8.55 34.16
CA THR A 111 38.23 9.09 34.30
C THR A 111 37.78 9.85 33.05
N ARG A 112 38.64 10.74 32.52
CA ARG A 112 38.37 11.47 31.28
C ARG A 112 38.13 10.52 30.10
N ASP A 113 38.94 9.48 29.94
CA ASP A 113 38.84 8.53 28.83
C ASP A 113 37.59 7.68 28.95
N GLN A 114 37.16 7.31 30.19
CA GLN A 114 35.88 6.64 30.45
C GLN A 114 34.69 7.53 30.07
N ASP A 115 34.69 8.83 30.51
CA ASP A 115 33.62 9.75 30.18
C ASP A 115 33.54 10.05 28.69
N ARG A 116 34.71 10.15 28.00
CA ARG A 116 34.76 10.29 26.54
C ARG A 116 34.16 9.07 25.84
N GLY A 117 34.48 7.86 26.31
CA GLY A 117 33.89 6.63 25.80
C GLY A 117 32.36 6.60 25.99
N ARG A 118 31.87 7.08 27.15
CA ARG A 118 30.44 7.16 27.45
C ARG A 118 29.70 8.13 26.52
N VAL A 119 30.27 9.30 26.24
CA VAL A 119 29.72 10.25 25.28
C VAL A 119 29.66 9.64 23.89
N ALA A 120 30.73 9.04 23.41
CA ALA A 120 30.78 8.39 22.11
C ALA A 120 29.76 7.26 21.96
N GLN A 121 29.55 6.47 23.02
CA GLN A 121 28.50 5.44 23.05
C GLN A 121 27.11 6.05 22.91
N LEU A 122 26.77 7.04 23.71
CA LEU A 122 25.44 7.68 23.68
C LEU A 122 25.16 8.41 22.37
N GLU A 123 26.18 8.99 21.73
CA GLU A 123 26.07 9.56 20.38
C GLU A 123 25.78 8.48 19.34
N ALA A 124 26.39 7.31 19.44
CA ALA A 124 26.09 6.17 18.56
C ALA A 124 24.68 5.63 18.80
N ASP A 125 24.27 5.53 20.07
CA ASP A 125 22.92 5.10 20.45
C ASP A 125 21.84 6.08 19.93
N LEU A 126 22.09 7.39 20.02
CA LEU A 126 21.20 8.43 19.49
C LEU A 126 21.08 8.33 17.96
N ARG A 127 22.20 8.20 17.25
CA ARG A 127 22.18 7.98 15.79
C ARG A 127 21.36 6.73 15.43
N THR A 128 21.57 5.64 16.16
CA THR A 128 20.81 4.40 15.92
C THR A 128 19.32 4.57 16.23
N ALA A 129 18.98 5.30 17.31
CA ALA A 129 17.61 5.57 17.69
C ALA A 129 16.84 6.46 16.68
N GLN A 130 17.55 7.36 15.99
CA GLN A 130 16.97 8.22 14.95
C GLN A 130 16.78 7.50 13.60
N LEU A 131 17.48 6.39 13.38
CA LEU A 131 17.30 5.60 12.18
C LEU A 131 16.02 4.74 12.30
N GLY A 132 15.27 4.61 11.19
CA GLY A 132 14.21 3.63 11.03
C GLY A 132 14.75 2.20 10.96
N SER A 133 13.91 1.28 10.54
CA SER A 133 14.34 -0.09 10.25
C SER A 133 15.44 -0.12 9.19
N ARG A 134 16.21 -1.21 9.17
CA ARG A 134 17.25 -1.40 8.14
C ARG A 134 16.65 -1.32 6.75
N SER A 135 17.41 -0.80 5.78
CA SER A 135 16.98 -0.62 4.38
C SER A 135 16.35 -1.88 3.78
N ASP A 136 16.93 -3.04 4.07
CA ASP A 136 16.42 -4.32 3.56
C ASP A 136 15.06 -4.70 4.17
N GLN A 137 14.84 -4.37 5.44
CA GLN A 137 13.55 -4.57 6.10
C GLN A 137 12.48 -3.63 5.53
N ILE A 138 12.84 -2.37 5.30
CA ILE A 138 11.94 -1.40 4.64
C ILE A 138 11.60 -1.89 3.22
N ALA A 139 12.58 -2.34 2.44
CA ALA A 139 12.37 -2.87 1.10
C ALA A 139 11.44 -4.10 1.11
N ALA A 140 11.57 -5.00 2.10
CA ALA A 140 10.69 -6.15 2.26
C ALA A 140 9.24 -5.73 2.56
N VAL A 141 9.04 -4.78 3.48
CA VAL A 141 7.70 -4.25 3.80
C VAL A 141 7.11 -3.48 2.62
N GLU A 142 7.92 -2.75 1.84
CA GLU A 142 7.46 -2.09 0.61
C GLU A 142 7.04 -3.10 -0.47
N ALA A 143 7.72 -4.24 -0.56
CA ALA A 143 7.30 -5.32 -1.47
C ALA A 143 5.96 -5.93 -1.04
N ASP A 144 5.73 -6.10 0.27
CA ASP A 144 4.47 -6.57 0.82
C ASP A 144 3.31 -5.59 0.53
N VAL A 145 3.55 -4.29 0.74
CA VAL A 145 2.57 -3.24 0.37
C VAL A 145 2.18 -3.33 -1.10
N ARG A 146 3.16 -3.47 -2.02
CA ARG A 146 2.89 -3.62 -3.46
C ARG A 146 2.10 -4.88 -3.79
N ALA A 147 2.38 -5.99 -3.11
CA ALA A 147 1.64 -7.24 -3.30
C ALA A 147 0.17 -7.11 -2.86
N LEU A 148 -0.08 -6.45 -1.72
CA LEU A 148 -1.42 -6.20 -1.21
C LEU A 148 -2.19 -5.16 -2.04
N GLU A 149 -1.51 -4.15 -2.60
CA GLU A 149 -2.08 -3.22 -3.57
C GLU A 149 -2.57 -3.95 -4.83
N ALA A 150 -1.77 -4.86 -5.36
CA ALA A 150 -2.17 -5.69 -6.51
C ALA A 150 -3.36 -6.61 -6.17
N ALA A 151 -3.40 -7.15 -4.94
CA ALA A 151 -4.52 -7.95 -4.47
C ALA A 151 -5.82 -7.13 -4.34
N LEU A 152 -5.73 -5.89 -3.85
CA LEU A 152 -6.86 -4.95 -3.80
C LEU A 152 -7.36 -4.62 -5.21
N ALA A 153 -6.46 -4.25 -6.13
CA ALA A 153 -6.81 -3.95 -7.52
C ALA A 153 -7.53 -5.14 -8.20
N LYS A 154 -7.08 -6.37 -7.92
CA LYS A 154 -7.76 -7.58 -8.40
C LYS A 154 -9.17 -7.70 -7.83
N ALA A 155 -9.35 -7.52 -6.53
CA ALA A 155 -10.65 -7.62 -5.86
C ALA A 155 -11.63 -6.52 -6.36
N GLU A 156 -11.15 -5.32 -6.61
CA GLU A 156 -11.92 -4.22 -7.21
C GLU A 156 -12.35 -4.56 -8.65
N TRP A 157 -11.44 -5.13 -9.43
CA TRP A 157 -11.78 -5.59 -10.78
C TRP A 157 -12.84 -6.70 -10.75
N ASP A 158 -12.68 -7.71 -9.88
CA ASP A 158 -13.64 -8.81 -9.73
C ASP A 158 -15.04 -8.25 -9.37
N LEU A 159 -15.11 -7.30 -8.44
CA LEU A 159 -16.35 -6.62 -8.05
C LEU A 159 -16.96 -5.83 -9.21
N ALA A 160 -16.13 -5.12 -9.97
CA ALA A 160 -16.60 -4.33 -11.13
C ALA A 160 -17.18 -5.25 -12.22
N GLN A 161 -16.64 -6.46 -12.42
CA GLN A 161 -17.14 -7.41 -13.40
C GLN A 161 -18.54 -7.95 -13.08
N LYS A 162 -19.01 -7.83 -11.85
CA LYS A 162 -20.39 -8.19 -11.49
C LYS A 162 -21.44 -7.21 -12.02
N ARG A 163 -21.03 -6.04 -12.47
CA ARG A 163 -21.92 -5.02 -13.06
C ARG A 163 -21.50 -4.74 -14.47
N GLN A 164 -22.32 -5.16 -15.42
CA GLN A 164 -22.01 -4.96 -16.84
C GLN A 164 -22.75 -3.77 -17.41
N ARG A 165 -22.03 -2.99 -18.22
CA ARG A 165 -22.53 -1.77 -18.87
C ARG A 165 -22.43 -1.90 -20.38
N ALA A 166 -23.23 -1.10 -21.09
CA ALA A 166 -23.18 -1.03 -22.55
C ALA A 166 -21.86 -0.38 -23.00
N PRO A 167 -21.06 -1.05 -23.85
CA PRO A 167 -19.81 -0.48 -24.37
C PRO A 167 -20.02 0.55 -25.47
N GLN A 168 -21.16 0.52 -26.14
CA GLN A 168 -21.53 1.43 -27.22
C GLN A 168 -23.04 1.53 -27.37
N SER A 169 -23.51 2.53 -28.14
CA SER A 169 -24.93 2.64 -28.49
C SER A 169 -25.41 1.43 -29.27
N ALA A 170 -26.51 0.82 -28.83
CA ALA A 170 -27.06 -0.35 -29.47
C ALA A 170 -28.55 -0.53 -29.14
N LEU A 171 -29.23 -1.33 -29.95
CA LEU A 171 -30.54 -1.88 -29.63
C LEU A 171 -30.38 -3.16 -28.83
N VAL A 172 -31.16 -3.34 -27.78
CA VAL A 172 -31.22 -4.61 -27.05
C VAL A 172 -32.01 -5.63 -27.89
N PHE A 173 -31.27 -6.58 -28.43
CA PHE A 173 -31.89 -7.59 -29.31
C PHE A 173 -32.63 -8.64 -28.48
N ASP A 174 -31.98 -9.15 -27.43
CA ASP A 174 -32.57 -10.17 -26.55
C ASP A 174 -31.94 -10.16 -25.14
N THR A 175 -32.71 -10.66 -24.17
CA THR A 175 -32.27 -10.93 -22.78
C THR A 175 -32.46 -12.43 -22.52
N LEU A 176 -31.35 -13.12 -22.21
CA LEU A 176 -31.29 -14.59 -22.20
C LEU A 176 -31.56 -15.20 -20.83
N TYR A 177 -31.56 -14.40 -19.76
CA TYR A 177 -31.77 -14.82 -18.37
C TYR A 177 -32.79 -13.93 -17.67
N ARG A 178 -33.40 -14.46 -16.63
CA ARG A 178 -34.31 -13.75 -15.73
C ARG A 178 -33.65 -13.49 -14.39
N VAL A 179 -34.12 -12.47 -13.70
CA VAL A 179 -33.67 -12.16 -12.33
C VAL A 179 -33.91 -13.39 -11.44
N GLY A 180 -32.89 -13.74 -10.65
CA GLY A 180 -32.83 -14.92 -9.79
C GLY A 180 -32.17 -16.16 -10.45
N GLU A 181 -31.99 -16.18 -11.76
CA GLU A 181 -31.34 -17.32 -12.43
C GLU A 181 -29.80 -17.26 -12.27
N TRP A 182 -29.18 -18.43 -12.20
CA TRP A 182 -27.73 -18.57 -12.12
C TRP A 182 -27.09 -18.42 -13.49
N VAL A 183 -26.15 -17.50 -13.62
CA VAL A 183 -25.37 -17.25 -14.83
C VAL A 183 -23.95 -17.79 -14.64
N ALA A 184 -23.55 -18.70 -15.50
CA ALA A 184 -22.17 -19.19 -15.52
C ALA A 184 -21.21 -18.15 -16.14
N ALA A 185 -19.94 -18.21 -15.74
CA ALA A 185 -18.90 -17.32 -16.28
C ALA A 185 -18.82 -17.38 -17.80
N GLY A 186 -18.74 -16.22 -18.45
CA GLY A 186 -18.65 -16.09 -19.91
C GLY A 186 -19.95 -16.38 -20.66
N ARG A 187 -21.05 -16.66 -19.98
CA ARG A 187 -22.35 -16.85 -20.66
C ARG A 187 -23.01 -15.50 -20.96
N PRO A 188 -23.45 -15.27 -22.19
CA PRO A 188 -24.16 -14.07 -22.57
C PRO A 188 -25.46 -13.90 -21.77
N VAL A 189 -25.69 -12.72 -21.21
CA VAL A 189 -26.94 -12.34 -20.53
C VAL A 189 -27.79 -11.45 -21.42
N VAL A 190 -27.16 -10.52 -22.11
CA VAL A 190 -27.80 -9.57 -23.01
C VAL A 190 -27.14 -9.59 -24.38
N THR A 191 -27.94 -9.60 -25.41
CA THR A 191 -27.48 -9.48 -26.80
C THR A 191 -27.81 -8.07 -27.32
N LEU A 192 -26.78 -7.35 -27.76
CA LEU A 192 -26.88 -6.00 -28.32
C LEU A 192 -26.72 -6.03 -29.84
N LEU A 193 -27.49 -5.21 -30.55
CA LEU A 193 -27.38 -5.00 -31.98
C LEU A 193 -26.95 -3.53 -32.24
N PRO A 194 -25.65 -3.30 -32.46
CA PRO A 194 -25.15 -1.98 -32.84
C PRO A 194 -25.71 -1.57 -34.24
N PRO A 195 -26.04 -0.30 -34.49
CA PRO A 195 -26.64 0.13 -35.78
C PRO A 195 -25.82 -0.23 -37.02
N GLN A 196 -24.48 -0.20 -36.90
CA GLN A 196 -23.57 -0.53 -37.99
C GLN A 196 -23.51 -2.02 -38.35
N ASN A 197 -24.07 -2.91 -37.53
CA ASN A 197 -24.06 -4.35 -37.76
C ASN A 197 -25.38 -4.88 -38.31
N VAL A 198 -26.32 -4.00 -38.70
CA VAL A 198 -27.57 -4.41 -39.30
C VAL A 198 -27.35 -4.69 -40.78
N LYS A 199 -27.55 -5.95 -41.20
CA LYS A 199 -27.56 -6.34 -42.62
C LYS A 199 -28.96 -6.78 -42.99
N VAL A 200 -29.55 -6.10 -43.96
CA VAL A 200 -30.82 -6.50 -44.54
C VAL A 200 -30.55 -7.38 -45.77
N ARG A 201 -31.06 -8.59 -45.77
CA ARG A 201 -31.02 -9.50 -46.92
C ARG A 201 -32.42 -9.58 -47.48
N ALA A 202 -32.59 -9.07 -48.69
CA ALA A 202 -33.83 -9.22 -49.47
C ALA A 202 -33.64 -10.41 -50.44
N PHE A 203 -34.55 -11.34 -50.43
CA PHE A 203 -34.62 -12.40 -51.42
C PHE A 203 -35.63 -11.98 -52.46
N VAL A 204 -35.16 -11.73 -53.69
CA VAL A 204 -36.04 -11.38 -54.83
C VAL A 204 -36.21 -12.61 -55.67
N PRO A 205 -37.44 -13.11 -55.89
CA PRO A 205 -37.69 -14.23 -56.78
C PRO A 205 -37.16 -13.92 -58.20
N GLN A 206 -36.56 -14.91 -58.85
CA GLN A 206 -35.93 -14.81 -60.17
C GLN A 206 -36.92 -14.27 -61.25
N THR A 207 -38.21 -14.47 -61.05
CA THR A 207 -39.27 -13.97 -61.92
C THR A 207 -39.51 -12.46 -61.87
N GLN A 208 -38.93 -11.77 -60.87
CA GLN A 208 -39.04 -10.32 -60.70
C GLN A 208 -37.75 -9.55 -61.03
N ILE A 209 -36.68 -10.27 -61.42
CA ILE A 209 -35.48 -9.63 -61.99
C ILE A 209 -35.78 -9.40 -63.45
N GLY A 210 -36.45 -8.24 -63.71
CA GLY A 210 -36.88 -7.88 -65.06
C GLY A 210 -35.71 -7.69 -66.01
N THR A 211 -35.99 -8.02 -67.25
CA THR A 211 -35.25 -7.74 -68.48
C THR A 211 -34.63 -6.38 -68.50
#